data_5a3a4dffae6327dc138bfb767c1e86da
#
_entry.id   5a3a4dffae6327dc138bfb767c1e86da
#
_cell.length_a   1.000
_cell.length_b   1.000
_cell.length_c   1.000
_cell.angle_alpha   90.00
_cell.angle_beta   90.00
_cell.angle_gamma   90.00
#
_symmetry.space_group_name_H-M   'P 1'
#
loop_
_entity.id
_entity.type
_entity.pdbx_description
1 polymer ?
#
loop_
_entity_poly.entity_id
_entity_poly.type
_entity_poly.pdbx_seq_one_letter_code
_entity_poly.pdbx_strand_id
1 'polypeptide(L)'
;MEKYNYFLATCMMILFSLTTLNAQDKEAKITLTFEKADSLYVCKALVTSEGTPVVEVPVNLSVKRLFGNLPIGDPVPTDSTGVATFDFPQDIPSRDGKLTVFANITDDENYMNTEASGTVNWGKVVVSDNSNVEDRSIAAGRDKAPFFFITASLLIIFLIWGTLIYAVLQ
;
A
#
# COMPACT_ATOMS: atom_id res chain seq x y z
N MET A 1 -54.92 -11.16 32.37
CA MET A 1 -54.76 -10.29 31.18
C MET A 1 -53.37 -9.67 31.08
N GLU A 2 -52.70 -9.29 32.18
CA GLU A 2 -51.38 -8.71 32.14
C GLU A 2 -50.27 -9.62 31.52
N LYS A 3 -50.26 -10.93 31.81
CA LYS A 3 -49.26 -11.84 31.26
C LYS A 3 -49.28 -11.99 29.74
N TYR A 4 -50.45 -11.82 29.11
CA TYR A 4 -50.57 -11.84 27.65
C TYR A 4 -49.99 -10.57 27.00
N ASN A 5 -50.10 -9.43 27.68
CA ASN A 5 -49.55 -8.18 27.19
C ASN A 5 -48.01 -8.19 27.16
N TYR A 6 -47.36 -8.80 28.17
CA TYR A 6 -45.91 -8.96 28.18
C TYR A 6 -45.41 -9.93 27.11
N PHE A 7 -46.16 -11.02 26.89
CA PHE A 7 -45.82 -11.96 25.83
C PHE A 7 -45.97 -11.33 24.44
N LEU A 8 -47.02 -10.55 24.22
CA LEU A 8 -47.25 -9.84 22.96
C LEU A 8 -46.17 -8.76 22.72
N ALA A 9 -45.79 -8.03 23.76
CA ALA A 9 -44.72 -7.02 23.69
C ALA A 9 -43.36 -7.67 23.38
N THR A 10 -43.06 -8.81 23.98
CA THR A 10 -41.79 -9.53 23.73
C THR A 10 -41.74 -10.10 22.30
N CYS A 11 -42.84 -10.66 21.78
CA CYS A 11 -42.93 -11.10 20.39
C CYS A 11 -42.77 -9.94 19.40
N MET A 12 -43.36 -8.78 19.71
CA MET A 12 -43.26 -7.59 18.86
C MET A 12 -41.85 -7.02 18.84
N MET A 13 -41.14 -7.09 19.96
CA MET A 13 -39.72 -6.66 20.07
C MET A 13 -38.78 -7.58 19.28
N ILE A 14 -39.05 -8.90 19.30
CA ILE A 14 -38.28 -9.90 18.53
C ILE A 14 -38.56 -9.72 17.02
N LEU A 15 -39.80 -9.45 16.61
CA LEU A 15 -40.12 -9.16 15.22
C LEU A 15 -39.48 -7.90 14.70
N PHE A 16 -39.35 -6.86 15.52
CA PHE A 16 -38.70 -5.60 15.16
C PHE A 16 -37.17 -5.75 15.03
N SER A 17 -36.55 -6.66 15.79
CA SER A 17 -35.10 -6.93 15.69
C SER A 17 -34.72 -7.74 14.45
N LEU A 18 -35.65 -8.43 13.80
CA LEU A 18 -35.41 -9.20 12.59
C LEU A 18 -35.41 -8.37 11.29
N THR A 19 -35.90 -7.15 11.32
CA THR A 19 -35.99 -6.29 10.12
C THR A 19 -34.72 -5.49 9.83
N THR A 20 -33.69 -5.50 10.72
CA THR A 20 -32.47 -4.70 10.55
C THR A 20 -31.29 -5.47 9.93
N LEU A 21 -31.49 -6.69 9.42
CA LEU A 21 -30.42 -7.60 8.99
C LEU A 21 -30.22 -7.70 7.47
N ASN A 22 -30.68 -6.74 6.68
CA ASN A 22 -30.47 -6.75 5.22
C ASN A 22 -29.72 -5.50 4.72
N ALA A 23 -28.62 -5.14 5.36
CA ALA A 23 -27.59 -4.39 4.67
C ALA A 23 -26.71 -5.43 3.94
N GLN A 24 -27.18 -5.95 2.80
CA GLN A 24 -26.37 -6.75 1.92
C GLN A 24 -25.61 -5.78 1.03
N ASP A 25 -24.33 -5.53 1.36
CA ASP A 25 -23.46 -4.72 0.53
C ASP A 25 -23.46 -5.30 -0.89
N LYS A 26 -23.71 -4.44 -1.87
CA LYS A 26 -23.74 -4.84 -3.28
C LYS A 26 -22.35 -5.14 -3.77
N GLU A 27 -22.20 -6.19 -4.56
CA GLU A 27 -20.94 -6.50 -5.21
C GLU A 27 -20.70 -5.50 -6.37
N ALA A 28 -19.59 -4.76 -6.30
CA ALA A 28 -19.14 -3.88 -7.36
C ALA A 28 -17.97 -4.51 -8.12
N LYS A 29 -17.84 -4.21 -9.40
CA LYS A 29 -16.73 -4.63 -10.25
C LYS A 29 -16.05 -3.39 -10.83
N ILE A 30 -14.73 -3.29 -10.72
CA ILE A 30 -13.93 -2.22 -11.28
C ILE A 30 -13.22 -2.72 -12.54
N THR A 31 -13.26 -1.94 -13.61
CA THR A 31 -12.50 -2.19 -14.84
C THR A 31 -11.60 -0.99 -15.12
N LEU A 32 -10.29 -1.22 -15.20
CA LEU A 32 -9.30 -0.20 -15.47
C LEU A 32 -9.02 -0.07 -16.97
N THR A 33 -9.03 1.15 -17.48
CA THR A 33 -8.62 1.50 -18.83
C THR A 33 -7.54 2.58 -18.78
N PHE A 34 -6.48 2.41 -19.54
CA PHE A 34 -5.33 3.30 -19.56
C PHE A 34 -5.22 3.94 -20.93
N GLU A 35 -5.25 5.27 -20.97
CA GLU A 35 -5.19 6.06 -22.21
C GLU A 35 -3.97 6.98 -22.16
N LYS A 36 -3.28 7.09 -23.28
CA LYS A 36 -2.20 8.05 -23.49
C LYS A 36 -2.63 9.00 -24.58
N ALA A 37 -2.87 10.26 -24.22
CA ALA A 37 -3.21 11.33 -25.14
C ALA A 37 -2.07 12.36 -25.14
N ASP A 38 -1.32 12.44 -26.23
CA ASP A 38 -0.16 13.32 -26.42
C ASP A 38 0.84 13.27 -25.24
N SER A 39 0.74 14.21 -24.32
CA SER A 39 1.61 14.32 -23.14
C SER A 39 0.91 13.94 -21.82
N LEU A 40 -0.35 13.54 -21.86
CA LEU A 40 -1.12 13.21 -20.67
C LEU A 40 -1.34 11.70 -20.57
N TYR A 41 -1.14 11.17 -19.38
CA TYR A 41 -1.51 9.80 -19.03
C TYR A 41 -2.79 9.84 -18.20
N VAL A 42 -3.82 9.15 -18.66
CA VAL A 42 -5.14 9.14 -18.02
C VAL A 42 -5.51 7.70 -17.67
N CYS A 43 -5.86 7.49 -16.42
CA CYS A 43 -6.41 6.23 -15.94
C CYS A 43 -7.92 6.41 -15.72
N LYS A 44 -8.73 5.58 -16.35
CA LYS A 44 -10.18 5.55 -16.18
C LYS A 44 -10.57 4.26 -15.43
N ALA A 45 -11.31 4.41 -14.36
CA ALA A 45 -11.87 3.30 -13.60
C ALA A 45 -13.38 3.28 -13.80
N LEU A 46 -13.89 2.29 -14.53
CA LEU A 46 -15.32 2.04 -14.70
C LEU A 46 -15.80 1.14 -13.57
N VAL A 47 -16.74 1.62 -12.79
CA VAL A 47 -17.38 0.88 -11.69
C VAL A 47 -18.78 0.42 -12.12
N THR A 48 -19.02 -0.86 -12.03
CA THR A 48 -20.33 -1.45 -12.35
C THR A 48 -20.80 -2.39 -11.23
N SER A 49 -22.09 -2.38 -10.95
CA SER A 49 -22.73 -3.37 -10.07
C SER A 49 -23.85 -4.04 -10.83
N GLU A 50 -23.82 -5.37 -10.89
CA GLU A 50 -24.80 -6.18 -11.66
C GLU A 50 -24.93 -5.74 -13.14
N GLY A 51 -23.83 -5.20 -13.73
CA GLY A 51 -23.80 -4.71 -15.11
C GLY A 51 -24.32 -3.28 -15.31
N THR A 52 -24.78 -2.61 -14.26
CA THR A 52 -25.18 -1.20 -14.29
C THR A 52 -24.05 -0.30 -13.79
N PRO A 53 -23.80 0.87 -14.41
CA PRO A 53 -22.81 1.80 -13.91
C PRO A 53 -23.20 2.36 -12.54
N VAL A 54 -22.23 2.52 -11.67
CA VAL A 54 -22.40 3.03 -10.30
C VAL A 54 -21.90 4.46 -10.24
N VAL A 55 -22.74 5.36 -9.74
CA VAL A 55 -22.50 6.82 -9.70
C VAL A 55 -22.14 7.28 -8.29
N GLU A 56 -21.30 8.31 -8.19
CA GLU A 56 -20.90 8.99 -6.94
C GLU A 56 -20.16 8.10 -5.94
N VAL A 57 -19.57 7.00 -6.38
CA VAL A 57 -18.74 6.15 -5.53
C VAL A 57 -17.29 6.63 -5.57
N PRO A 58 -16.66 6.88 -4.39
CA PRO A 58 -15.27 7.30 -4.33
C PRO A 58 -14.34 6.14 -4.70
N VAL A 59 -13.54 6.35 -5.74
CA VAL A 59 -12.50 5.40 -6.19
C VAL A 59 -11.14 5.94 -5.79
N ASN A 60 -10.33 5.11 -5.16
CA ASN A 60 -8.93 5.40 -4.84
C ASN A 60 -8.03 4.76 -5.89
N LEU A 61 -7.06 5.51 -6.41
CA LEU A 61 -6.03 5.00 -7.30
C LEU A 61 -4.68 4.94 -6.57
N SER A 62 -3.96 3.85 -6.74
CA SER A 62 -2.63 3.69 -6.13
C SER A 62 -1.69 2.87 -7.02
N VAL A 63 -0.38 3.05 -6.83
CA VAL A 63 0.66 2.29 -7.52
C VAL A 63 1.42 1.42 -6.52
N LYS A 64 1.60 0.15 -6.87
CA LYS A 64 2.36 -0.80 -6.06
C LYS A 64 3.81 -0.36 -5.87
N ARG A 65 4.27 -0.40 -4.62
CA ARG A 65 5.64 -0.15 -4.21
C ARG A 65 6.18 -1.33 -3.40
N LEU A 66 7.46 -1.33 -3.13
CA LEU A 66 8.12 -2.40 -2.37
C LEU A 66 7.55 -2.55 -0.96
N PHE A 67 7.18 -1.44 -0.32
CA PHE A 67 6.68 -1.41 1.07
C PHE A 67 5.28 -0.78 1.18
N GLY A 68 4.37 -1.13 0.27
CA GLY A 68 2.99 -0.63 0.30
C GLY A 68 2.53 -0.05 -1.04
N ASN A 69 1.45 0.70 -1.02
CA ASN A 69 0.89 1.35 -2.19
C ASN A 69 1.07 2.87 -2.10
N LEU A 70 1.47 3.48 -3.21
CA LEU A 70 1.56 4.93 -3.34
C LEU A 70 0.24 5.46 -3.89
N PRO A 71 -0.53 6.26 -3.13
CA PRO A 71 -1.75 6.85 -3.63
C PRO A 71 -1.47 7.85 -4.76
N ILE A 72 -2.35 7.90 -5.75
CA ILE A 72 -2.30 8.81 -6.89
C ILE A 72 -3.47 9.79 -6.76
N GLY A 73 -3.18 10.96 -6.20
CA GLY A 73 -4.20 11.98 -5.93
C GLY A 73 -5.17 11.60 -4.80
N ASP A 74 -6.23 12.40 -4.69
CA ASP A 74 -7.34 12.16 -3.77
C ASP A 74 -8.38 11.20 -4.40
N PRO A 75 -9.26 10.59 -3.59
CA PRO A 75 -10.35 9.77 -4.12
C PRO A 75 -11.23 10.56 -5.08
N VAL A 76 -11.53 9.99 -6.24
CA VAL A 76 -12.38 10.62 -7.26
C VAL A 76 -13.71 9.89 -7.32
N PRO A 77 -14.85 10.59 -7.18
CA PRO A 77 -16.16 9.99 -7.34
C PRO A 77 -16.43 9.63 -8.81
N THR A 78 -17.13 8.53 -9.02
CA THR A 78 -17.60 8.14 -10.37
C THR A 78 -18.65 9.11 -10.90
N ASP A 79 -18.60 9.38 -12.20
CA ASP A 79 -19.54 10.24 -12.90
C ASP A 79 -20.88 9.51 -13.22
N SER A 80 -21.77 10.18 -13.97
CA SER A 80 -23.07 9.63 -14.42
C SER A 80 -22.96 8.37 -15.28
N THR A 81 -21.79 8.07 -15.83
CA THR A 81 -21.50 6.86 -16.61
C THR A 81 -20.76 5.79 -15.79
N GLY A 82 -20.54 6.05 -14.49
CA GLY A 82 -19.84 5.15 -13.58
C GLY A 82 -18.32 5.18 -13.74
N VAL A 83 -17.76 6.23 -14.35
CA VAL A 83 -16.33 6.36 -14.64
C VAL A 83 -15.68 7.37 -13.69
N ALA A 84 -14.62 6.97 -13.00
CA ALA A 84 -13.71 7.88 -12.33
C ALA A 84 -12.47 8.09 -13.19
N THR A 85 -12.11 9.35 -13.46
CA THR A 85 -10.97 9.72 -14.31
C THR A 85 -9.86 10.32 -13.49
N PHE A 86 -8.64 9.78 -13.63
CA PHE A 86 -7.45 10.19 -12.91
C PHE A 86 -6.37 10.66 -13.86
N ASP A 87 -5.79 11.82 -13.57
CA ASP A 87 -4.57 12.28 -14.20
C ASP A 87 -3.37 11.55 -13.59
N PHE A 88 -2.66 10.77 -14.42
CA PHE A 88 -1.57 9.94 -13.95
C PHE A 88 -0.23 10.67 -14.04
N PRO A 89 0.54 10.83 -12.94
CA PRO A 89 1.82 11.52 -12.95
C PRO A 89 2.88 10.75 -13.75
N GLN A 90 3.69 11.50 -14.52
CA GLN A 90 4.70 10.94 -15.43
C GLN A 90 6.08 10.71 -14.81
N ASP A 91 6.25 11.14 -13.57
CA ASP A 91 7.53 11.11 -12.86
C ASP A 91 7.68 9.95 -11.89
N ILE A 92 6.73 9.01 -11.90
CA ILE A 92 6.75 7.87 -11.00
C ILE A 92 7.93 6.95 -11.34
N PRO A 93 8.94 6.80 -10.45
CA PRO A 93 10.11 5.99 -10.74
C PRO A 93 9.74 4.50 -10.79
N SER A 94 10.34 3.80 -11.74
CA SER A 94 10.23 2.33 -11.87
C SER A 94 11.58 1.75 -12.27
N ARG A 95 11.82 0.49 -11.90
CA ARG A 95 13.08 -0.19 -12.24
C ARG A 95 13.13 -0.60 -13.71
N ASP A 96 12.01 -1.01 -14.26
CA ASP A 96 11.84 -1.54 -15.63
C ASP A 96 10.82 -0.77 -16.47
N GLY A 97 10.39 0.40 -15.99
CA GLY A 97 9.36 1.21 -16.64
C GLY A 97 7.93 0.72 -16.42
N LYS A 98 7.74 -0.46 -15.81
CA LYS A 98 6.42 -1.02 -15.54
C LYS A 98 5.89 -0.55 -14.18
N LEU A 99 4.61 -0.23 -14.14
CA LEU A 99 3.90 0.14 -12.93
C LEU A 99 2.67 -0.75 -12.81
N THR A 100 2.45 -1.32 -11.64
CA THR A 100 1.19 -2.01 -11.30
C THR A 100 0.31 -1.01 -10.58
N VAL A 101 -0.83 -0.72 -11.17
CA VAL A 101 -1.82 0.24 -10.68
C VAL A 101 -2.97 -0.53 -10.06
N PHE A 102 -3.43 -0.08 -8.91
CA PHE A 102 -4.61 -0.59 -8.23
C PHE A 102 -5.66 0.51 -8.15
N ALA A 103 -6.90 0.15 -8.44
CA ALA A 103 -8.06 0.97 -8.11
C ALA A 103 -8.90 0.21 -7.10
N ASN A 104 -9.31 0.87 -6.04
CA ASN A 104 -10.13 0.28 -4.99
C ASN A 104 -11.23 1.22 -4.54
N ILE A 105 -12.37 0.62 -4.19
CA ILE A 105 -13.45 1.25 -3.44
C ILE A 105 -13.25 0.81 -2.00
N THR A 106 -13.16 1.76 -1.07
CA THR A 106 -12.96 1.49 0.34
C THR A 106 -13.94 2.35 1.14
N ASP A 107 -14.53 1.78 2.18
CA ASP A 107 -15.41 2.49 3.12
C ASP A 107 -16.67 3.12 2.48
N ASP A 108 -17.20 2.50 1.41
CA ASP A 108 -18.51 2.87 0.87
C ASP A 108 -19.62 2.12 1.64
N GLU A 109 -20.71 2.85 1.99
CA GLU A 109 -21.80 2.31 2.79
C GLU A 109 -22.68 1.27 2.02
N ASN A 110 -22.60 1.26 0.69
CA ASN A 110 -23.49 0.49 -0.17
C ASN A 110 -22.78 -0.64 -0.92
N TYR A 111 -21.44 -0.57 -1.05
CA TYR A 111 -20.66 -1.49 -1.86
C TYR A 111 -19.55 -2.15 -1.07
N MET A 112 -19.36 -3.44 -1.33
CA MET A 112 -18.23 -4.19 -0.74
C MET A 112 -16.91 -3.62 -1.21
N ASN A 113 -15.91 -3.64 -0.32
CA ASN A 113 -14.54 -3.28 -0.66
C ASN A 113 -14.07 -4.11 -1.85
N THR A 114 -13.83 -3.45 -2.97
CA THR A 114 -13.47 -4.09 -4.24
C THR A 114 -12.18 -3.48 -4.76
N GLU A 115 -11.29 -4.32 -5.30
CA GLU A 115 -10.02 -3.92 -5.87
C GLU A 115 -9.87 -4.48 -7.29
N ALA A 116 -9.32 -3.66 -8.19
CA ALA A 116 -8.89 -4.08 -9.51
C ALA A 116 -7.44 -3.64 -9.75
N SER A 117 -6.70 -4.43 -10.51
CA SER A 117 -5.31 -4.12 -10.84
C SER A 117 -5.04 -4.14 -12.33
N GLY A 118 -4.11 -3.30 -12.76
CA GLY A 118 -3.63 -3.26 -14.14
C GLY A 118 -2.14 -2.91 -14.20
N THR A 119 -1.46 -3.29 -15.28
CA THR A 119 -0.04 -2.99 -15.47
C THR A 119 0.12 -2.08 -16.69
N VAL A 120 0.91 -1.00 -16.50
CA VAL A 120 1.21 -0.01 -17.53
C VAL A 120 2.71 0.27 -17.63
N ASN A 121 3.18 0.70 -18.80
CA ASN A 121 4.58 1.04 -19.06
C ASN A 121 4.79 2.57 -18.98
N TRP A 122 4.35 3.20 -17.90
CA TRP A 122 4.40 4.65 -17.70
C TRP A 122 5.42 5.08 -16.64
N GLY A 123 6.16 4.12 -16.10
CA GLY A 123 7.18 4.39 -15.11
C GLY A 123 8.42 5.04 -15.73
N LYS A 124 8.98 6.04 -15.04
CA LYS A 124 10.27 6.60 -15.36
C LYS A 124 11.36 5.63 -14.93
N VAL A 125 12.09 5.07 -15.91
CA VAL A 125 13.19 4.15 -15.59
C VAL A 125 14.27 4.90 -14.83
N VAL A 126 14.55 4.47 -13.61
CA VAL A 126 15.66 4.97 -12.80
C VAL A 126 16.76 3.93 -12.86
N VAL A 127 17.83 4.26 -13.57
CA VAL A 127 19.07 3.50 -13.53
C VAL A 127 19.69 3.75 -12.16
N SER A 128 19.62 2.72 -11.29
CA SER A 128 20.37 2.76 -10.04
C SER A 128 21.84 2.60 -10.39
N ASP A 129 22.58 3.71 -10.34
CA ASP A 129 24.03 3.64 -10.36
C ASP A 129 24.50 3.05 -9.04
N ASN A 130 24.72 1.75 -9.04
CA ASN A 130 25.20 1.00 -7.87
C ASN A 130 26.69 1.22 -7.61
N SER A 131 27.37 2.08 -8.39
CA SER A 131 28.80 2.35 -8.20
C SER A 131 29.14 2.93 -6.82
N ASN A 132 28.14 3.51 -6.14
CA ASN A 132 28.29 4.11 -4.81
C ASN A 132 27.59 3.33 -3.69
N VAL A 133 27.07 2.13 -3.95
CA VAL A 133 26.38 1.35 -2.90
C VAL A 133 27.37 0.88 -1.84
N GLU A 134 28.61 0.59 -2.21
CA GLU A 134 29.67 0.24 -1.27
C GLU A 134 29.96 1.39 -0.29
N ASP A 135 29.90 2.65 -0.75
CA ASP A 135 30.16 3.82 0.09
C ASP A 135 29.01 4.17 1.04
N ARG A 136 27.81 3.69 0.80
CA ARG A 136 26.60 3.97 1.60
C ARG A 136 26.19 2.84 2.54
N SER A 137 26.83 1.67 2.47
CA SER A 137 26.51 0.59 3.36
C SER A 137 27.11 0.85 4.75
N ILE A 138 26.36 0.50 5.81
CA ILE A 138 26.86 0.52 7.18
C ILE A 138 28.11 -0.37 7.33
N ALA A 139 28.26 -1.35 6.42
CA ALA A 139 29.43 -2.23 6.35
C ALA A 139 30.64 -1.60 5.63
N ALA A 140 30.45 -0.56 4.80
CA ALA A 140 31.55 0.09 4.07
C ALA A 140 32.60 0.71 4.99
N GLY A 141 32.21 1.12 6.19
CA GLY A 141 33.14 1.59 7.22
C GLY A 141 34.09 0.52 7.78
N ARG A 142 33.74 -0.77 7.66
CA ARG A 142 34.57 -1.89 8.12
C ARG A 142 35.74 -2.17 7.18
N ASP A 143 35.51 -2.11 5.88
CA ASP A 143 36.55 -2.40 4.89
C ASP A 143 37.56 -1.26 4.78
N LYS A 144 37.20 -0.06 5.25
CA LYS A 144 38.05 1.14 5.24
C LYS A 144 38.63 1.50 6.61
N ALA A 145 38.55 0.59 7.59
CA ALA A 145 39.16 0.85 8.89
C ALA A 145 40.66 1.04 8.73
N PRO A 146 41.24 2.22 9.13
CA PRO A 146 42.66 2.48 8.98
C PRO A 146 43.46 1.42 9.70
N PHE A 147 44.44 0.83 9.01
CA PHE A 147 45.29 -0.25 9.54
C PHE A 147 45.89 0.08 10.88
N PHE A 148 46.16 1.36 11.12
CA PHE A 148 46.65 1.88 12.38
C PHE A 148 45.70 1.59 13.57
N PHE A 149 44.40 1.76 13.41
CA PHE A 149 43.44 1.48 14.52
C PHE A 149 43.32 -0.02 14.82
N ILE A 150 43.46 -0.87 13.81
CA ILE A 150 43.44 -2.32 13.99
C ILE A 150 44.69 -2.75 14.76
N THR A 151 45.86 -2.28 14.36
CA THR A 151 47.13 -2.61 15.04
C THR A 151 47.18 -2.05 16.46
N ALA A 152 46.71 -0.83 16.68
CA ALA A 152 46.67 -0.21 18.01
C ALA A 152 45.74 -1.00 18.95
N SER A 153 44.55 -1.41 18.48
CA SER A 153 43.60 -2.21 19.27
C SER A 153 44.20 -3.57 19.65
N LEU A 154 44.84 -4.25 18.71
CA LEU A 154 45.50 -5.53 18.99
C LEU A 154 46.63 -5.37 20.02
N LEU A 155 47.43 -4.33 19.91
CA LEU A 155 48.49 -4.07 20.85
C LEU A 155 47.99 -3.84 22.28
N ILE A 156 46.92 -3.06 22.43
CA ILE A 156 46.26 -2.87 23.75
C ILE A 156 45.74 -4.20 24.33
N ILE A 157 45.12 -5.02 23.52
CA ILE A 157 44.63 -6.35 23.93
C ILE A 157 45.79 -7.22 24.40
N PHE A 158 46.92 -7.25 23.66
CA PHE A 158 48.07 -8.03 24.05
C PHE A 158 48.72 -7.53 25.36
N LEU A 159 48.78 -6.20 25.56
CA LEU A 159 49.28 -5.63 26.83
C LEU A 159 48.38 -6.02 28.01
N ILE A 160 47.08 -5.93 27.90
CA ILE A 160 46.16 -6.30 28.94
C ILE A 160 46.31 -7.78 29.30
N TRP A 161 46.28 -8.66 28.32
CA TRP A 161 46.44 -10.10 28.56
C TRP A 161 47.81 -10.47 29.07
N GLY A 162 48.88 -9.83 28.58
CA GLY A 162 50.25 -10.01 29.03
C GLY A 162 50.42 -9.64 30.50
N THR A 163 49.87 -8.53 30.96
CA THR A 163 49.90 -8.11 32.36
C THR A 163 49.09 -9.05 33.27
N LEU A 164 47.91 -9.53 32.79
CA LEU A 164 47.12 -10.50 33.53
C LEU A 164 47.85 -11.85 33.71
N ILE A 165 48.45 -12.37 32.65
CA ILE A 165 49.24 -13.62 32.70
C ILE A 165 50.44 -13.43 33.61
N TYR A 166 51.16 -12.32 33.52
CA TYR A 166 52.29 -12.03 34.39
C TYR A 166 51.87 -12.02 35.87
N ALA A 167 50.75 -11.35 36.20
CA ALA A 167 50.23 -11.29 37.56
C ALA A 167 49.78 -12.65 38.14
N VAL A 168 49.33 -13.56 37.28
CA VAL A 168 48.92 -14.91 37.70
C VAL A 168 50.12 -15.86 37.92
N LEU A 169 51.22 -15.63 37.18
CA LEU A 169 52.43 -16.48 37.24
C LEU A 169 53.42 -16.05 38.35
N GLN A 170 53.23 -14.88 38.95
CA GLN A 170 53.99 -14.38 40.06
C GLN A 170 53.35 -14.76 41.43
#